data_2263985cef8335c24daca50008ecc4b7
#
_entry.id   2263985cef8335c24daca50008ecc4b7
#
_cell.length_a   1.000
_cell.length_b   1.000
_cell.length_c   1.000
_cell.angle_alpha   90.00
_cell.angle_beta   90.00
_cell.angle_gamma   90.00
#
_symmetry.space_group_name_H-M   'P 1'
#
loop_
_entity.id
_entity.type
_entity.pdbx_description
1 polymer ?
#
loop_
_entity_poly.entity_id
_entity_poly.type
_entity_poly.pdbx_seq_one_letter_code
_entity_poly.pdbx_strand_id
1 'polypeptide(L)'
;KTRGAGYLSAPRVFAPPVGFYDAVLKSVAGEYDLKAMALRLDKPKIIGNAVKHYAKLCEGMPAIAFCATVEHAQHTAEEFKKAGYNFKCIDGTMDDCDRRDAIEGLGNGKYQGLTSCEIISEGTDIPVVGCAIFLRKTKSLAKYLQQAGRVLRPYPGKEYSIILDHVGNVELHGFPDDDREWSLDGRPKKSKQKDEFFMRTCPN
;
A
#
# COMPACT_ATOMS: atom_id res chain seq x y z
N LYS A 1 8.37 -0.12 19.97
CA LYS A 1 9.78 0.22 20.32
C LYS A 1 10.51 0.96 19.18
N THR A 2 10.25 0.62 17.90
CA THR A 2 10.90 1.26 16.74
C THR A 2 10.45 2.71 16.50
N ARG A 3 9.20 3.05 16.86
CA ARG A 3 8.64 4.41 16.71
C ARG A 3 9.28 5.41 17.68
N GLY A 4 9.48 5.02 18.94
CA GLY A 4 10.12 5.88 19.96
C GLY A 4 11.61 6.12 19.73
N ALA A 5 12.26 5.33 18.89
CA ALA A 5 13.68 5.46 18.54
C ALA A 5 13.92 6.22 17.23
N GLY A 6 12.88 6.76 16.57
CA GLY A 6 13.01 7.55 15.34
C GLY A 6 13.29 6.74 14.07
N TYR A 7 13.18 5.41 14.12
CA TYR A 7 13.45 4.54 12.95
C TYR A 7 12.30 4.48 11.94
N LEU A 8 11.09 4.92 12.32
CA LEU A 8 9.92 4.92 11.42
C LEU A 8 9.12 6.22 11.64
N SER A 9 8.59 6.78 10.55
CA SER A 9 7.61 7.87 10.59
C SER A 9 6.26 7.37 11.13
N ALA A 10 5.48 8.25 11.75
CA ALA A 10 4.17 7.89 12.29
C ALA A 10 3.18 7.53 11.16
N PRO A 11 2.57 6.34 11.15
CA PRO A 11 1.55 6.01 10.16
C PRO A 11 0.22 6.68 10.49
N ARG A 12 -0.43 7.24 9.46
CA ARG A 12 -1.84 7.61 9.48
C ARG A 12 -2.56 6.71 8.49
N VAL A 13 -3.44 5.84 8.97
CA VAL A 13 -4.13 4.86 8.12
C VAL A 13 -5.55 5.31 7.86
N PHE A 14 -5.93 5.37 6.59
CA PHE A 14 -7.27 5.62 6.12
C PHE A 14 -7.78 4.35 5.44
N ALA A 15 -8.68 3.64 6.11
CA ALA A 15 -9.32 2.44 5.60
C ALA A 15 -10.83 2.71 5.52
N PRO A 16 -11.42 2.87 4.33
CA PRO A 16 -12.87 2.93 4.20
C PRO A 16 -13.47 1.61 4.67
N PRO A 17 -14.70 1.59 5.23
CA PRO A 17 -15.34 0.37 5.69
C PRO A 17 -15.44 -0.64 4.53
N VAL A 18 -14.72 -1.74 4.64
CA VAL A 18 -14.49 -2.71 3.54
C VAL A 18 -15.43 -3.92 3.62
N GLY A 19 -16.52 -3.85 4.34
CA GLY A 19 -17.47 -4.97 4.54
C GLY A 19 -17.94 -5.72 3.28
N PHE A 20 -17.38 -5.39 2.12
CA PHE A 20 -17.80 -5.94 0.83
C PHE A 20 -16.79 -6.90 0.16
N TYR A 21 -15.54 -6.98 0.65
CA TYR A 21 -14.48 -7.65 -0.13
C TYR A 21 -14.10 -9.05 0.32
N ASP A 22 -14.36 -9.42 1.58
CA ASP A 22 -13.83 -10.66 2.16
C ASP A 22 -14.59 -11.94 1.74
N ALA A 23 -15.88 -11.85 1.54
CA ALA A 23 -16.71 -13.04 1.32
C ALA A 23 -16.47 -13.77 -0.02
N VAL A 24 -15.64 -13.20 -0.93
CA VAL A 24 -15.64 -13.66 -2.34
C VAL A 24 -14.24 -13.79 -2.96
N LEU A 25 -13.14 -13.52 -2.24
CA LEU A 25 -11.80 -13.74 -2.79
C LEU A 25 -11.38 -15.21 -2.65
N LYS A 26 -11.22 -15.89 -3.78
CA LYS A 26 -10.66 -17.24 -3.83
C LYS A 26 -9.21 -17.24 -3.35
N SER A 27 -8.81 -18.33 -2.72
CA SER A 27 -7.43 -18.54 -2.25
C SER A 27 -6.76 -19.63 -3.06
N VAL A 28 -5.52 -19.40 -3.45
CA VAL A 28 -4.65 -20.34 -4.14
C VAL A 28 -3.33 -20.41 -3.39
N ALA A 29 -2.90 -21.61 -3.01
CA ALA A 29 -1.63 -21.84 -2.30
C ALA A 29 -1.41 -20.93 -1.06
N GLY A 30 -2.47 -20.67 -0.28
CA GLY A 30 -2.38 -19.88 0.96
C GLY A 30 -2.42 -18.36 0.78
N GLU A 31 -2.49 -17.85 -0.46
CA GLU A 31 -2.64 -16.42 -0.78
C GLU A 31 -3.92 -16.20 -1.58
N TYR A 32 -4.34 -14.97 -1.76
CA TYR A 32 -5.47 -14.64 -2.64
C TYR A 32 -5.10 -14.84 -4.11
N ASP A 33 -6.06 -15.29 -4.92
CA ASP A 33 -5.93 -15.33 -6.37
C ASP A 33 -5.85 -13.91 -6.93
N LEU A 34 -4.67 -13.53 -7.41
CA LEU A 34 -4.39 -12.17 -7.86
C LEU A 34 -5.18 -11.78 -9.10
N LYS A 35 -5.45 -12.74 -10.02
CA LYS A 35 -6.25 -12.46 -11.22
C LYS A 35 -7.71 -12.24 -10.85
N ALA A 36 -8.27 -13.10 -10.01
CA ALA A 36 -9.64 -12.93 -9.51
C ALA A 36 -9.79 -11.64 -8.68
N MET A 37 -8.75 -11.25 -7.95
CA MET A 37 -8.69 -10.00 -7.21
C MET A 37 -8.66 -8.80 -8.15
N ALA A 38 -7.79 -8.80 -9.17
CA ALA A 38 -7.69 -7.73 -10.14
C ALA A 38 -9.03 -7.48 -10.84
N LEU A 39 -9.71 -8.53 -11.33
CA LEU A 39 -11.04 -8.42 -11.95
C LEU A 39 -12.09 -7.70 -11.08
N ARG A 40 -11.89 -7.65 -9.77
CA ARG A 40 -12.80 -6.99 -8.82
C ARG A 40 -12.36 -5.59 -8.43
N LEU A 41 -11.07 -5.42 -8.27
CA LEU A 41 -10.46 -4.17 -7.78
C LEU A 41 -10.12 -3.21 -8.93
N ASP A 42 -9.83 -3.74 -10.12
CA ASP A 42 -9.58 -2.97 -11.34
C ASP A 42 -10.90 -2.46 -11.93
N LYS A 43 -11.53 -1.57 -11.18
CA LYS A 43 -12.79 -0.92 -11.58
C LYS A 43 -12.67 0.59 -11.43
N PRO A 44 -13.21 1.36 -12.39
CA PRO A 44 -13.16 2.83 -12.35
C PRO A 44 -13.65 3.44 -11.04
N LYS A 45 -14.65 2.81 -10.39
CA LYS A 45 -15.16 3.27 -9.09
C LYS A 45 -14.14 3.11 -7.96
N ILE A 46 -13.40 2.01 -7.93
CA ILE A 46 -12.43 1.71 -6.86
C ILE A 46 -11.17 2.54 -7.07
N ILE A 47 -10.62 2.52 -8.28
CA ILE A 47 -9.44 3.30 -8.62
C ILE A 47 -9.76 4.79 -8.53
N GLY A 48 -10.92 5.24 -9.00
CA GLY A 48 -11.36 6.63 -8.88
C GLY A 48 -11.53 7.09 -7.43
N ASN A 49 -11.91 6.20 -6.51
CA ASN A 49 -11.91 6.50 -5.07
C ASN A 49 -10.47 6.63 -4.53
N ALA A 50 -9.53 5.78 -5.00
CA ALA A 50 -8.13 5.90 -4.61
C ALA A 50 -7.53 7.23 -5.06
N VAL A 51 -7.81 7.66 -6.29
CA VAL A 51 -7.41 8.98 -6.82
C VAL A 51 -8.00 10.12 -5.99
N LYS A 52 -9.30 10.06 -5.67
CA LYS A 52 -9.97 11.09 -4.85
C LYS A 52 -9.40 11.17 -3.43
N HIS A 53 -9.12 10.02 -2.82
CA HIS A 53 -8.54 10.00 -1.47
C HIS A 53 -7.10 10.50 -1.49
N TYR A 54 -6.31 10.17 -2.52
CA TYR A 54 -4.98 10.73 -2.69
C TYR A 54 -5.04 12.26 -2.83
N ALA A 55 -5.89 12.77 -3.72
CA ALA A 55 -6.08 14.22 -3.90
C ALA A 55 -6.47 14.94 -2.60
N LYS A 56 -7.36 14.32 -1.81
CA LYS A 56 -7.86 14.94 -0.55
C LYS A 56 -6.83 14.88 0.60
N LEU A 57 -6.06 13.81 0.70
CA LEU A 57 -5.30 13.47 1.91
C LEU A 57 -3.79 13.49 1.72
N CYS A 58 -3.32 13.32 0.48
CA CYS A 58 -1.92 13.07 0.16
C CYS A 58 -1.39 13.96 -0.98
N GLU A 59 -2.15 14.98 -1.39
CA GLU A 59 -1.73 15.85 -2.49
C GLU A 59 -0.34 16.44 -2.23
N GLY A 60 0.56 16.31 -3.23
CA GLY A 60 1.95 16.72 -3.12
C GLY A 60 2.88 15.70 -2.43
N MET A 61 2.35 14.61 -1.83
CA MET A 61 3.18 13.54 -1.28
C MET A 61 3.57 12.54 -2.36
N PRO A 62 4.86 12.21 -2.53
CA PRO A 62 5.26 11.08 -3.37
C PRO A 62 4.61 9.78 -2.90
N ALA A 63 3.99 9.03 -3.83
CA ALA A 63 3.17 7.88 -3.49
C ALA A 63 3.59 6.58 -4.19
N ILE A 64 3.28 5.44 -3.57
CA ILE A 64 3.34 4.12 -4.21
C ILE A 64 1.99 3.44 -4.10
N ALA A 65 1.42 3.02 -5.25
CA ALA A 65 0.21 2.21 -5.31
C ALA A 65 0.59 0.73 -5.55
N PHE A 66 0.17 -0.14 -4.63
CA PHE A 66 0.41 -1.58 -4.71
C PHE A 66 -0.81 -2.27 -5.32
N CYS A 67 -0.67 -2.75 -6.55
CA CYS A 67 -1.74 -3.33 -7.36
C CYS A 67 -1.66 -4.86 -7.42
N ALA A 68 -2.74 -5.54 -7.83
CA ALA A 68 -2.82 -6.99 -7.86
C ALA A 68 -2.14 -7.62 -9.08
N THR A 69 -2.19 -6.94 -10.25
CA THR A 69 -1.56 -7.38 -11.50
C THR A 69 -0.90 -6.20 -12.22
N VAL A 70 -0.08 -6.48 -13.23
CA VAL A 70 0.55 -5.46 -14.07
C VAL A 70 -0.51 -4.60 -14.78
N GLU A 71 -1.53 -5.24 -15.37
CA GLU A 71 -2.64 -4.53 -16.01
C GLU A 71 -3.35 -3.60 -15.04
N HIS A 72 -3.65 -4.08 -13.82
CA HIS A 72 -4.25 -3.25 -12.77
C HIS A 72 -3.35 -2.06 -12.40
N ALA A 73 -2.02 -2.25 -12.36
CA ALA A 73 -1.08 -1.18 -12.10
C ALA A 73 -1.04 -0.15 -13.24
N GLN A 74 -1.09 -0.61 -14.48
CA GLN A 74 -1.16 0.26 -15.68
C GLN A 74 -2.43 1.09 -15.68
N HIS A 75 -3.61 0.47 -15.53
CA HIS A 75 -4.89 1.17 -15.43
C HIS A 75 -4.92 2.18 -14.27
N THR A 76 -4.35 1.80 -13.13
CA THR A 76 -4.26 2.71 -11.99
C THR A 76 -3.41 3.95 -12.33
N ALA A 77 -2.24 3.78 -12.97
CA ALA A 77 -1.41 4.90 -13.39
C ALA A 77 -2.13 5.80 -14.40
N GLU A 78 -2.89 5.22 -15.33
CA GLU A 78 -3.68 5.96 -16.31
C GLU A 78 -4.80 6.80 -15.67
N GLU A 79 -5.51 6.24 -14.68
CA GLU A 79 -6.56 6.97 -13.98
C GLU A 79 -5.99 8.13 -13.14
N PHE A 80 -4.83 7.94 -12.49
CA PHE A 80 -4.12 9.04 -11.85
C PHE A 80 -3.71 10.12 -12.87
N LYS A 81 -3.19 9.71 -14.04
CA LYS A 81 -2.80 10.63 -15.11
C LYS A 81 -3.99 11.42 -15.66
N LYS A 82 -5.15 10.78 -15.85
CA LYS A 82 -6.41 11.46 -16.25
C LYS A 82 -6.84 12.52 -15.23
N ALA A 83 -6.55 12.30 -13.96
CA ALA A 83 -6.82 13.25 -12.88
C ALA A 83 -5.74 14.35 -12.73
N GLY A 84 -4.72 14.37 -13.58
CA GLY A 84 -3.64 15.36 -13.55
C GLY A 84 -2.42 14.98 -12.72
N TYR A 85 -2.35 13.76 -12.20
CA TYR A 85 -1.21 13.27 -11.39
C TYR A 85 -0.29 12.40 -12.24
N ASN A 86 0.99 12.74 -12.29
CA ASN A 86 1.98 12.02 -13.09
C ASN A 86 2.46 10.75 -12.37
N PHE A 87 1.68 9.67 -12.51
CA PHE A 87 2.04 8.35 -12.00
C PHE A 87 2.68 7.49 -13.11
N LYS A 88 3.73 6.73 -12.76
CA LYS A 88 4.42 5.80 -13.65
C LYS A 88 4.22 4.37 -13.18
N CYS A 89 3.77 3.49 -14.08
CA CYS A 89 3.74 2.05 -13.80
C CYS A 89 5.15 1.48 -13.87
N ILE A 90 5.48 0.63 -12.88
CA ILE A 90 6.70 -0.17 -12.87
C ILE A 90 6.35 -1.64 -12.62
N ASP A 91 7.00 -2.55 -13.35
CA ASP A 91 6.78 -3.98 -13.24
C ASP A 91 8.08 -4.79 -13.48
N GLY A 92 7.97 -6.12 -13.32
CA GLY A 92 9.11 -7.02 -13.45
C GLY A 92 9.62 -7.21 -14.88
N THR A 93 8.89 -6.73 -15.90
CA THR A 93 9.31 -6.83 -17.32
C THR A 93 10.14 -5.64 -17.77
N MET A 94 10.13 -4.55 -17.00
CA MET A 94 10.96 -3.38 -17.24
C MET A 94 12.44 -3.72 -17.13
N ASP A 95 13.24 -3.14 -18.00
CA ASP A 95 14.69 -3.20 -17.83
C ASP A 95 15.15 -2.39 -16.58
N ASP A 96 16.39 -2.67 -16.15
CA ASP A 96 16.93 -2.08 -14.93
C ASP A 96 17.21 -0.58 -15.06
N CYS A 97 17.42 -0.08 -16.29
CA CYS A 97 17.63 1.34 -16.55
C CYS A 97 16.32 2.10 -16.39
N ASP A 98 15.26 1.68 -17.09
CA ASP A 98 13.92 2.28 -17.02
C ASP A 98 13.36 2.25 -15.61
N ARG A 99 13.63 1.15 -14.89
CA ARG A 99 13.20 1.02 -13.48
C ARG A 99 13.92 2.03 -12.58
N ARG A 100 15.24 2.18 -12.74
CA ARG A 100 16.02 3.21 -12.01
C ARG A 100 15.53 4.59 -12.33
N ASP A 101 15.34 4.91 -13.61
CA ASP A 101 14.83 6.21 -14.04
C ASP A 101 13.45 6.55 -13.45
N ALA A 102 12.58 5.54 -13.33
CA ALA A 102 11.28 5.72 -12.69
C ALA A 102 11.41 6.01 -11.19
N ILE A 103 12.31 5.32 -10.50
CA ILE A 103 12.57 5.49 -9.07
C ILE A 103 13.22 6.83 -8.78
N GLU A 104 14.26 7.19 -9.54
CA GLU A 104 14.91 8.50 -9.46
C GLU A 104 13.93 9.62 -9.81
N GLY A 105 13.06 9.39 -10.81
CA GLY A 105 12.00 10.30 -11.19
C GLY A 105 10.97 10.55 -10.09
N LEU A 106 10.70 9.57 -9.23
CA LEU A 106 9.88 9.78 -8.02
C LEU A 106 10.67 10.60 -6.98
N GLY A 107 11.97 10.30 -6.81
CA GLY A 107 12.84 11.01 -5.86
C GLY A 107 13.04 12.49 -6.18
N ASN A 108 13.13 12.84 -7.44
CA ASN A 108 13.37 14.21 -7.92
C ASN A 108 12.09 14.99 -8.28
N GLY A 109 10.89 14.38 -8.09
CA GLY A 109 9.60 15.02 -8.34
C GLY A 109 9.12 14.99 -9.80
N LYS A 110 9.82 14.32 -10.72
CA LYS A 110 9.35 14.07 -12.10
C LYS A 110 8.05 13.29 -12.10
N TYR A 111 7.93 12.30 -11.21
CA TYR A 111 6.70 11.55 -10.95
C TYR A 111 6.17 11.85 -9.55
N GLN A 112 4.86 11.99 -9.43
CA GLN A 112 4.17 12.15 -8.15
C GLN A 112 3.90 10.79 -7.50
N GLY A 113 3.91 9.71 -8.28
CA GLY A 113 3.73 8.37 -7.75
C GLY A 113 4.17 7.27 -8.72
N LEU A 114 4.34 6.08 -8.15
CA LEU A 114 4.56 4.85 -8.88
C LEU A 114 3.41 3.87 -8.61
N THR A 115 3.04 3.09 -9.62
CA THR A 115 2.15 1.94 -9.46
C THR A 115 2.93 0.66 -9.71
N SER A 116 2.73 -0.38 -8.89
CA SER A 116 3.43 -1.65 -9.05
C SER A 116 2.55 -2.83 -8.65
N CYS A 117 2.66 -3.96 -9.36
CA CYS A 117 1.97 -5.19 -9.00
C CYS A 117 2.76 -6.08 -8.05
N GLU A 118 4.08 -5.92 -8.01
CA GLU A 118 4.97 -6.61 -7.10
C GLU A 118 5.69 -5.61 -6.20
N ILE A 119 6.27 -6.12 -5.13
CA ILE A 119 7.08 -5.31 -4.25
C ILE A 119 8.20 -4.73 -5.11
N ILE A 120 8.29 -3.41 -5.14
CA ILE A 120 9.45 -2.73 -5.70
C ILE A 120 10.67 -3.43 -5.13
N SER A 121 11.43 -4.09 -6.01
CA SER A 121 12.36 -5.16 -5.71
C SER A 121 13.29 -4.87 -4.53
N GLU A 122 13.76 -5.92 -3.89
CA GLU A 122 14.78 -5.86 -2.84
C GLU A 122 15.91 -4.91 -3.26
N GLY A 123 16.26 -3.98 -2.38
CA GLY A 123 17.33 -3.00 -2.65
C GLY A 123 16.85 -1.60 -3.05
N THR A 124 15.58 -1.40 -3.42
CA THR A 124 15.09 -0.07 -3.77
C THR A 124 14.76 0.73 -2.52
N ASP A 125 15.58 1.73 -2.20
CA ASP A 125 15.34 2.66 -1.10
C ASP A 125 14.81 3.98 -1.65
N ILE A 126 13.56 4.33 -1.31
CA ILE A 126 12.92 5.58 -1.71
C ILE A 126 12.32 6.25 -0.47
N PRO A 127 13.15 6.83 0.43
CA PRO A 127 12.67 7.35 1.70
C PRO A 127 11.71 8.54 1.56
N VAL A 128 11.77 9.26 0.43
CA VAL A 128 10.89 10.40 0.14
C VAL A 128 9.41 10.02 0.07
N VAL A 129 9.08 8.75 -0.19
CA VAL A 129 7.69 8.29 -0.30
C VAL A 129 6.94 8.51 1.00
N GLY A 130 5.88 9.31 0.92
CA GLY A 130 5.02 9.66 2.06
C GLY A 130 3.67 8.94 2.07
N CYS A 131 3.22 8.40 0.91
CA CYS A 131 1.91 7.77 0.78
C CYS A 131 1.99 6.36 0.20
N ALA A 132 1.35 5.38 0.87
CA ALA A 132 1.06 4.05 0.32
C ALA A 132 -0.41 3.94 -0.05
N ILE A 133 -0.72 3.43 -1.23
CA ILE A 133 -2.09 3.15 -1.69
C ILE A 133 -2.21 1.65 -1.88
N PHE A 134 -2.95 0.98 -0.99
CA PHE A 134 -3.16 -0.46 -1.07
C PHE A 134 -4.38 -0.78 -1.93
N LEU A 135 -4.11 -1.31 -3.11
CA LEU A 135 -5.07 -1.86 -4.07
C LEU A 135 -4.88 -3.37 -4.27
N ARG A 136 -4.10 -4.00 -3.40
CA ARG A 136 -3.88 -5.43 -3.34
C ARG A 136 -4.05 -5.91 -1.91
N LYS A 137 -4.99 -6.84 -1.69
CA LYS A 137 -5.13 -7.56 -0.43
C LYS A 137 -4.14 -8.71 -0.37
N THR A 138 -3.55 -8.96 0.79
CA THR A 138 -2.64 -10.09 1.01
C THR A 138 -2.97 -10.79 2.32
N LYS A 139 -2.82 -12.11 2.36
CA LYS A 139 -2.87 -12.90 3.60
C LYS A 139 -1.53 -12.91 4.34
N SER A 140 -0.46 -12.52 3.65
CA SER A 140 0.88 -12.49 4.23
C SER A 140 1.11 -11.21 5.02
N LEU A 141 1.21 -11.34 6.34
CA LEU A 141 1.61 -10.24 7.22
C LEU A 141 2.98 -9.67 6.82
N ALA A 142 3.92 -10.54 6.42
CA ALA A 142 5.25 -10.10 6.00
C ALA A 142 5.19 -9.19 4.77
N LYS A 143 4.40 -9.56 3.75
CA LYS A 143 4.18 -8.70 2.57
C LYS A 143 3.54 -7.37 2.93
N TYR A 144 2.49 -7.40 3.76
CA TYR A 144 1.83 -6.18 4.22
C TYR A 144 2.80 -5.24 4.94
N LEU A 145 3.57 -5.76 5.90
CA LEU A 145 4.54 -4.95 6.66
C LEU A 145 5.70 -4.48 5.78
N GLN A 146 6.13 -5.27 4.80
CA GLN A 146 7.15 -4.88 3.85
C GLN A 146 6.69 -3.72 2.96
N GLN A 147 5.46 -3.75 2.46
CA GLN A 147 4.86 -2.66 1.68
C GLN A 147 4.70 -1.40 2.53
N ALA A 148 4.12 -1.53 3.74
CA ALA A 148 4.00 -0.41 4.67
C ALA A 148 5.37 0.16 5.05
N GLY A 149 6.34 -0.70 5.34
CA GLY A 149 7.70 -0.31 5.72
C GLY A 149 8.43 0.52 4.67
N ARG A 150 8.10 0.37 3.39
CA ARG A 150 8.66 1.22 2.32
C ARG A 150 8.30 2.70 2.51
N VAL A 151 7.10 2.94 2.99
CA VAL A 151 6.55 4.29 3.14
C VAL A 151 6.83 4.87 4.52
N LEU A 152 7.04 4.02 5.52
CA LEU A 152 7.29 4.46 6.89
C LEU A 152 8.75 4.86 7.16
N ARG A 153 9.64 4.79 6.18
CA ARG A 153 11.03 5.21 6.34
C ARG A 153 11.11 6.70 6.67
N PRO A 154 11.95 7.09 7.63
CA PRO A 154 12.14 8.50 7.95
C PRO A 154 12.82 9.22 6.77
N TYR A 155 12.44 10.48 6.59
CA TYR A 155 13.03 11.36 5.61
C TYR A 155 13.00 12.80 6.15
N PRO A 156 13.99 13.65 5.89
CA PRO A 156 13.99 15.04 6.35
C PRO A 156 12.70 15.76 5.96
N GLY A 157 12.02 16.36 6.94
CA GLY A 157 10.73 17.05 6.73
C GLY A 157 9.50 16.15 6.67
N LYS A 158 9.64 14.82 6.77
CA LYS A 158 8.52 13.90 6.81
C LYS A 158 8.14 13.56 8.24
N GLU A 159 7.11 14.22 8.77
CA GLU A 159 6.61 13.97 10.13
C GLU A 159 5.77 12.68 10.25
N TYR A 160 5.03 12.35 9.21
CA TYR A 160 4.15 11.18 9.15
C TYR A 160 4.09 10.60 7.74
N SER A 161 3.57 9.40 7.65
CA SER A 161 3.25 8.76 6.37
C SER A 161 1.77 8.39 6.35
N ILE A 162 1.17 8.42 5.17
CA ILE A 162 -0.23 8.09 4.97
C ILE A 162 -0.35 6.72 4.29
N ILE A 163 -1.25 5.89 4.79
CA ILE A 163 -1.63 4.62 4.18
C ILE A 163 -3.10 4.69 3.82
N LEU A 164 -3.40 4.64 2.52
CA LEU A 164 -4.74 4.54 1.98
C LEU A 164 -5.04 3.07 1.71
N ASP A 165 -5.74 2.42 2.63
CA ASP A 165 -6.04 0.98 2.54
C ASP A 165 -7.43 0.75 1.93
N HIS A 166 -7.49 0.59 0.62
CA HIS A 166 -8.72 0.35 -0.15
C HIS A 166 -9.16 -1.12 -0.16
N VAL A 167 -8.45 -2.01 0.51
CA VAL A 167 -8.68 -3.47 0.42
C VAL A 167 -8.82 -4.15 1.78
N GLY A 168 -8.68 -3.40 2.89
CA GLY A 168 -8.84 -3.94 4.24
C GLY A 168 -7.68 -4.80 4.71
N ASN A 169 -6.45 -4.48 4.33
CA ASN A 169 -5.26 -5.13 4.88
C ASN A 169 -5.10 -4.82 6.37
N VAL A 170 -5.42 -3.58 6.79
CA VAL A 170 -5.35 -3.18 8.21
C VAL A 170 -6.38 -3.92 9.06
N GLU A 171 -7.56 -4.20 8.51
CA GLU A 171 -8.59 -5.00 9.19
C GLU A 171 -8.12 -6.45 9.41
N LEU A 172 -7.37 -7.00 8.45
CA LEU A 172 -6.86 -8.36 8.52
C LEU A 172 -5.62 -8.49 9.41
N HIS A 173 -4.73 -7.50 9.36
CA HIS A 173 -3.37 -7.59 9.93
C HIS A 173 -3.13 -6.67 11.13
N GLY A 174 -4.02 -5.72 11.42
CA GLY A 174 -3.77 -4.64 12.37
C GLY A 174 -2.94 -3.50 11.77
N PHE A 175 -2.65 -2.49 12.58
CA PHE A 175 -1.84 -1.36 12.14
C PHE A 175 -0.38 -1.76 11.91
N PRO A 176 0.33 -1.12 10.97
CA PRO A 176 1.74 -1.47 10.69
C PRO A 176 2.67 -1.27 11.90
N ASP A 177 2.33 -0.37 12.80
CA ASP A 177 3.10 -0.03 14.00
C ASP A 177 2.61 -0.72 15.27
N ASP A 178 1.65 -1.66 15.16
CA ASP A 178 1.23 -2.47 16.29
C ASP A 178 2.41 -3.27 16.86
N ASP A 179 2.51 -3.35 18.18
CA ASP A 179 3.44 -4.24 18.85
C ASP A 179 3.07 -5.70 18.56
N ARG A 180 4.04 -6.49 18.12
CA ARG A 180 3.88 -7.89 17.77
C ARG A 180 4.92 -8.74 18.46
N GLU A 181 4.48 -9.87 19.01
CA GLU A 181 5.39 -10.91 19.48
C GLU A 181 5.93 -11.69 18.28
N TRP A 182 7.24 -11.67 18.12
CA TRP A 182 7.94 -12.42 17.09
C TRP A 182 8.59 -13.67 17.71
N SER A 183 8.27 -14.85 17.18
CA SER A 183 8.87 -16.12 17.58
C SER A 183 9.44 -16.85 16.37
N LEU A 184 10.57 -17.48 16.53
CA LEU A 184 11.16 -18.38 15.53
C LEU A 184 10.46 -19.74 15.49
N ASP A 185 9.73 -20.11 16.56
CA ASP A 185 9.09 -21.42 16.72
C ASP A 185 7.72 -21.53 16.02
N GLY A 186 7.40 -20.53 15.16
CA GLY A 186 6.10 -20.45 14.48
C GLY A 186 5.02 -19.84 15.40
N ARG A 187 3.93 -19.38 14.78
CA ARG A 187 2.81 -18.80 15.54
C ARG A 187 1.94 -19.88 16.14
N PRO A 188 1.60 -19.82 17.43
CA PRO A 188 0.48 -20.61 17.96
C PRO A 188 -0.78 -20.23 17.16
N LYS A 189 -1.61 -21.22 16.80
CA LYS A 189 -2.89 -20.97 16.12
C LYS A 189 -3.71 -20.03 17.00
N LYS A 190 -3.92 -18.79 16.54
CA LYS A 190 -4.78 -17.83 17.25
C LYS A 190 -6.16 -18.44 17.42
N SER A 191 -6.64 -18.52 18.65
CA SER A 191 -8.06 -18.65 18.95
C SER A 191 -8.76 -17.43 18.33
N LYS A 192 -9.96 -17.64 17.75
CA LYS A 192 -10.78 -16.61 17.12
C LYS A 192 -11.32 -15.63 18.18
N GLN A 193 -10.50 -14.79 18.75
CA GLN A 193 -10.98 -13.59 19.42
C GLN A 193 -11.03 -12.49 18.35
N LYS A 194 -12.24 -12.05 18.07
CA LYS A 194 -12.47 -10.79 17.35
C LYS A 194 -12.08 -9.68 18.32
N ASP A 195 -10.87 -9.16 18.18
CA ASP A 195 -10.55 -7.89 18.80
C ASP A 195 -11.42 -6.82 18.15
N GLU A 196 -12.22 -6.11 18.95
CA GLU A 196 -13.02 -5.00 18.48
C GLU A 196 -12.08 -3.90 17.98
N PHE A 197 -12.12 -3.64 16.68
CA PHE A 197 -11.39 -2.55 16.07
C PHE A 197 -12.04 -1.22 16.53
N PHE A 198 -11.33 -0.46 17.35
CA PHE A 198 -11.70 0.91 17.63
C PHE A 198 -11.36 1.79 16.41
N MET A 199 -12.30 1.92 15.49
CA MET A 199 -12.21 2.94 14.44
C MET A 199 -12.43 4.31 15.08
N ARG A 200 -11.42 5.16 15.12
CA ARG A 200 -11.62 6.58 15.35
C ARG A 200 -12.14 7.20 14.07
N THR A 201 -13.41 7.59 14.04
CA THR A 201 -13.91 8.48 13.02
C THR A 201 -13.16 9.80 13.11
N CYS A 202 -12.56 10.22 11.99
CA CYS A 202 -11.96 11.55 11.91
C CYS A 202 -13.08 12.57 12.13
N PRO A 203 -13.02 13.47 13.12
CA PRO A 203 -13.95 14.60 13.18
C PRO A 203 -13.73 15.45 11.91
N ASN A 204 -14.83 15.86 11.27
CA ASN A 204 -14.88 16.67 10.03
C ASN A 204 -13.96 17.86 10.06
#